data_57785ff495f624355026b7dd86bd03ac
#
_entry.id   57785ff495f624355026b7dd86bd03ac
#
_cell.length_a   1.000
_cell.length_b   1.000
_cell.length_c   1.000
_cell.angle_alpha   90.00
_cell.angle_beta   90.00
_cell.angle_gamma   90.00
#
_symmetry.space_group_name_H-M   'P 1'
#
loop_
_entity.id
_entity.type
_entity.pdbx_description
1 polymer ?
#
loop_
_entity_poly.entity_id
_entity_poly.type
_entity_poly.pdbx_seq_one_letter_code
_entity_poly.pdbx_strand_id
1 'polypeptide(L)'
;MMIGAAPVPARAEAARADPIDTTMQNCFARADRSTTAGQVQCIDAARDAWQAAIDAAMRGIDGNAPDSARRAGDESQKRWLAWRKEEALLVHAVFQTTRGSAYSITQANVLLQSVRDRALAVRHAAARFAPPAPVPASAAVSAAGASGAAPGSALASAAAASRSATAAAASITRAQSDDARAHNERMRPCTADATCEHAQFDLRRYTRALRDKLPAHSRATLARAQRAWTAYFDATSSLGTEAERADLIGERVATVKHLSETVGN
;
A
#
# COMPACT_ATOMS: atom_id res chain seq x y z
N MET A 1 -44.06 31.08 0.64
CA MET A 1 -43.50 30.18 1.67
C MET A 1 -42.53 29.22 0.97
N MET A 2 -41.22 29.52 0.99
CA MET A 2 -40.19 28.68 0.38
C MET A 2 -39.60 27.80 1.47
N ILE A 3 -39.76 26.49 1.34
CA ILE A 3 -39.17 25.49 2.24
C ILE A 3 -37.75 25.20 1.76
N GLY A 4 -36.76 25.71 2.48
CA GLY A 4 -35.35 25.42 2.24
C GLY A 4 -35.03 23.99 2.64
N ALA A 5 -34.60 23.17 1.69
CA ALA A 5 -33.99 21.86 1.95
C ALA A 5 -32.62 22.04 2.56
N ALA A 6 -32.43 21.63 3.81
CA ALA A 6 -31.15 21.60 4.46
C ALA A 6 -30.26 20.50 3.80
N PRO A 7 -28.95 20.77 3.56
CA PRO A 7 -28.05 19.74 3.05
C PRO A 7 -27.83 18.67 4.12
N VAL A 8 -28.12 17.44 3.76
CA VAL A 8 -27.77 16.25 4.58
C VAL A 8 -26.25 16.17 4.68
N PRO A 9 -25.64 16.18 5.88
CA PRO A 9 -24.21 16.03 6.00
C PRO A 9 -23.81 14.66 5.48
N ALA A 10 -22.91 14.62 4.47
CA ALA A 10 -22.24 13.41 4.04
C ALA A 10 -21.53 12.81 5.26
N ARG A 11 -22.05 11.71 5.79
CA ARG A 11 -21.39 10.93 6.81
C ARG A 11 -20.06 10.48 6.22
N ALA A 12 -18.95 11.04 6.72
CA ALA A 12 -17.64 10.48 6.51
C ALA A 12 -17.71 9.04 7.04
N GLU A 13 -17.69 8.06 6.14
CA GLU A 13 -17.61 6.65 6.47
C GLU A 13 -16.24 6.47 7.14
N ALA A 14 -16.25 6.37 8.48
CA ALA A 14 -15.05 6.13 9.24
C ALA A 14 -14.41 4.88 8.66
N ALA A 15 -13.21 5.03 8.08
CA ALA A 15 -12.48 3.94 7.47
C ALA A 15 -12.44 2.78 8.48
N ARG A 16 -13.13 1.69 8.18
CA ARG A 16 -13.16 0.52 9.06
C ARG A 16 -11.73 0.02 9.23
N ALA A 17 -11.32 -0.18 10.49
CA ALA A 17 -10.03 -0.78 10.79
C ALA A 17 -9.90 -2.12 10.03
N ASP A 18 -8.70 -2.39 9.50
CA ASP A 18 -8.45 -3.64 8.78
C ASP A 18 -8.75 -4.84 9.70
N PRO A 19 -9.37 -5.92 9.17
CA PRO A 19 -9.69 -7.12 9.96
C PRO A 19 -8.48 -7.72 10.68
N ILE A 20 -7.27 -7.62 10.10
CA ILE A 20 -6.04 -8.12 10.73
C ILE A 20 -5.70 -7.26 11.95
N ASP A 21 -5.76 -5.93 11.82
CA ASP A 21 -5.54 -5.02 12.94
C ASP A 21 -6.59 -5.23 14.04
N THR A 22 -7.86 -5.41 13.66
CA THR A 22 -8.96 -5.71 14.60
C THR A 22 -8.69 -7.02 15.34
N THR A 23 -8.23 -8.06 14.66
CA THR A 23 -7.89 -9.35 15.28
C THR A 23 -6.73 -9.21 16.27
N MET A 24 -5.72 -8.41 15.94
CA MET A 24 -4.61 -8.10 16.85
C MET A 24 -5.09 -7.37 18.10
N GLN A 25 -5.97 -6.37 17.96
CA GLN A 25 -6.55 -5.64 19.10
C GLN A 25 -7.37 -6.58 20.00
N ASN A 26 -8.18 -7.47 19.42
CA ASN A 26 -8.92 -8.49 20.17
C ASN A 26 -7.98 -9.47 20.89
N CYS A 27 -6.83 -9.80 20.31
CA CYS A 27 -5.81 -10.61 20.97
C CYS A 27 -5.25 -9.91 22.22
N PHE A 28 -4.94 -8.61 22.12
CA PHE A 28 -4.45 -7.81 23.27
C PHE A 28 -5.47 -7.70 24.41
N ALA A 29 -6.76 -7.71 24.10
CA ALA A 29 -7.83 -7.63 25.09
C ALA A 29 -8.00 -8.91 25.94
N ARG A 30 -7.35 -10.00 25.56
CA ARG A 30 -7.44 -11.28 26.29
C ARG A 30 -6.58 -11.26 27.55
N ALA A 31 -7.12 -11.73 28.66
CA ALA A 31 -6.42 -11.78 29.93
C ALA A 31 -5.15 -12.65 29.91
N ASP A 32 -5.17 -13.77 29.16
CA ASP A 32 -4.01 -14.66 28.97
C ASP A 32 -2.88 -14.06 28.12
N ARG A 33 -3.11 -12.87 27.52
CA ARG A 33 -2.14 -12.13 26.68
C ARG A 33 -1.64 -10.84 27.31
N SER A 34 -1.93 -10.58 28.59
CA SER A 34 -1.56 -9.36 29.31
C SER A 34 -0.05 -9.23 29.58
N THR A 35 0.72 -10.31 29.48
CA THR A 35 2.18 -10.28 29.65
C THR A 35 2.89 -9.72 28.42
N THR A 36 4.12 -9.21 28.58
CA THR A 36 4.97 -8.78 27.45
C THR A 36 5.08 -9.87 26.37
N ALA A 37 5.33 -11.12 26.79
CA ALA A 37 5.42 -12.25 25.85
C ALA A 37 4.08 -12.51 25.14
N GLY A 38 2.96 -12.40 25.85
CA GLY A 38 1.62 -12.56 25.27
C GLY A 38 1.30 -11.48 24.24
N GLN A 39 1.68 -10.23 24.51
CA GLN A 39 1.50 -9.11 23.57
C GLN A 39 2.38 -9.28 22.33
N VAL A 40 3.65 -9.68 22.49
CA VAL A 40 4.54 -9.98 21.35
C VAL A 40 3.96 -11.08 20.48
N GLN A 41 3.37 -12.15 21.05
CA GLN A 41 2.70 -13.20 20.29
C GLN A 41 1.51 -12.68 19.47
N CYS A 42 0.72 -11.72 19.99
CA CYS A 42 -0.35 -11.09 19.22
C CYS A 42 0.18 -10.30 18.03
N ILE A 43 1.29 -9.57 18.22
CA ILE A 43 1.96 -8.79 17.16
C ILE A 43 2.55 -9.73 16.10
N ASP A 44 3.20 -10.82 16.51
CA ASP A 44 3.77 -11.80 15.58
C ASP A 44 2.67 -12.49 14.75
N ALA A 45 1.56 -12.88 15.37
CA ALA A 45 0.40 -13.44 14.66
C ALA A 45 -0.18 -12.45 13.63
N ALA A 46 -0.27 -11.16 13.98
CA ALA A 46 -0.70 -10.13 13.04
C ALA A 46 0.31 -9.95 11.88
N ARG A 47 1.62 -10.00 12.17
CA ARG A 47 2.66 -9.94 11.15
C ARG A 47 2.57 -11.09 10.16
N ASP A 48 2.30 -12.30 10.63
CA ASP A 48 2.12 -13.48 9.79
C ASP A 48 0.84 -13.38 8.93
N ALA A 49 -0.25 -12.86 9.49
CA ALA A 49 -1.48 -12.59 8.75
C ALA A 49 -1.28 -11.51 7.66
N TRP A 50 -0.51 -10.46 7.96
CA TRP A 50 -0.14 -9.44 6.96
C TRP A 50 0.78 -10.01 5.88
N GLN A 51 1.71 -10.92 6.22
CA GLN A 51 2.50 -11.63 5.22
C GLN A 51 1.62 -12.46 4.29
N ALA A 52 0.67 -13.22 4.82
CA ALA A 52 -0.30 -13.97 4.00
C ALA A 52 -1.12 -13.04 3.08
N ALA A 53 -1.42 -11.82 3.55
CA ALA A 53 -2.10 -10.82 2.74
C ALA A 53 -1.24 -10.29 1.56
N ILE A 54 0.08 -10.13 1.76
CA ILE A 54 1.02 -9.82 0.67
C ILE A 54 0.97 -10.94 -0.37
N ASP A 55 1.11 -12.21 0.07
CA ASP A 55 1.15 -13.35 -0.82
C ASP A 55 -0.16 -13.51 -1.62
N ALA A 56 -1.31 -13.23 -0.99
CA ALA A 56 -2.61 -13.23 -1.67
C ALA A 56 -2.72 -12.10 -2.72
N ALA A 57 -2.26 -10.89 -2.39
CA ALA A 57 -2.30 -9.76 -3.31
C ALA A 57 -1.33 -9.95 -4.49
N MET A 58 -0.14 -10.52 -4.26
CA MET A 58 0.80 -10.87 -5.33
C MET A 58 0.20 -11.88 -6.30
N ARG A 59 -0.47 -12.95 -5.80
CA ARG A 59 -1.21 -13.88 -6.68
C ARG A 59 -2.29 -13.18 -7.51
N GLY A 60 -2.95 -12.16 -6.96
CA GLY A 60 -3.91 -11.33 -7.68
C GLY A 60 -3.27 -10.56 -8.83
N ILE A 61 -2.07 -10.02 -8.64
CA ILE A 61 -1.29 -9.36 -9.68
C ILE A 61 -0.88 -10.38 -10.75
N ASP A 62 -0.36 -11.55 -10.36
CA ASP A 62 0.08 -12.59 -11.28
C ASP A 62 -1.04 -13.08 -12.19
N GLY A 63 -2.27 -13.21 -11.65
CA GLY A 63 -3.43 -13.69 -12.40
C GLY A 63 -4.08 -12.64 -13.31
N ASN A 64 -3.95 -11.36 -13.05
CA ASN A 64 -4.77 -10.33 -13.70
C ASN A 64 -3.96 -9.20 -14.36
N ALA A 65 -2.69 -9.01 -13.98
CA ALA A 65 -1.88 -7.91 -14.52
C ALA A 65 -1.18 -8.28 -15.84
N PRO A 66 -0.86 -7.30 -16.71
CA PRO A 66 -0.02 -7.51 -17.87
C PRO A 66 1.41 -7.92 -17.48
N ASP A 67 2.12 -8.60 -18.38
CA ASP A 67 3.47 -9.16 -18.16
C ASP A 67 4.49 -8.15 -17.61
N SER A 68 4.43 -6.91 -18.07
CA SER A 68 5.33 -5.85 -17.59
C SER A 68 5.09 -5.52 -16.12
N ALA A 69 3.82 -5.44 -15.69
CA ALA A 69 3.47 -5.16 -14.31
C ALA A 69 3.77 -6.37 -13.41
N ARG A 70 3.57 -7.60 -13.88
CA ARG A 70 3.96 -8.81 -13.15
C ARG A 70 5.47 -8.83 -12.87
N ARG A 71 6.31 -8.68 -13.90
CA ARG A 71 7.77 -8.64 -13.73
C ARG A 71 8.24 -7.53 -12.79
N ALA A 72 7.63 -6.35 -12.89
CA ALA A 72 7.94 -5.25 -11.99
C ALA A 72 7.49 -5.54 -10.54
N GLY A 73 6.34 -6.18 -10.36
CA GLY A 73 5.84 -6.67 -9.06
C GLY A 73 6.79 -7.67 -8.43
N ASP A 74 7.24 -8.68 -9.20
CA ASP A 74 8.18 -9.71 -8.75
C ASP A 74 9.53 -9.11 -8.32
N GLU A 75 10.09 -8.19 -9.12
CA GLU A 75 11.36 -7.53 -8.75
C GLU A 75 11.19 -6.68 -7.50
N SER A 76 10.10 -5.91 -7.40
CA SER A 76 9.77 -5.15 -6.18
C SER A 76 9.66 -6.07 -4.97
N GLN A 77 8.97 -7.21 -5.09
CA GLN A 77 8.82 -8.18 -3.99
C GLN A 77 10.16 -8.80 -3.59
N LYS A 78 10.97 -9.18 -4.55
CA LYS A 78 12.33 -9.70 -4.31
C LYS A 78 13.21 -8.69 -3.55
N ARG A 79 13.18 -7.41 -3.96
CA ARG A 79 13.95 -6.35 -3.29
C ARG A 79 13.41 -6.05 -1.89
N TRP A 80 12.08 -6.08 -1.72
CA TRP A 80 11.47 -5.94 -0.40
C TRP A 80 11.91 -7.04 0.57
N LEU A 81 11.91 -8.31 0.14
CA LEU A 81 12.37 -9.44 0.96
C LEU A 81 13.84 -9.28 1.36
N ALA A 82 14.70 -8.84 0.44
CA ALA A 82 16.10 -8.57 0.73
C ALA A 82 16.26 -7.43 1.74
N TRP A 83 15.53 -6.32 1.57
CA TRP A 83 15.53 -5.22 2.52
C TRP A 83 15.01 -5.65 3.89
N ARG A 84 13.87 -6.33 3.98
CA ARG A 84 13.28 -6.81 5.23
C ARG A 84 14.28 -7.61 6.08
N LYS A 85 15.11 -8.42 5.43
CA LYS A 85 16.17 -9.18 6.12
C LYS A 85 17.20 -8.27 6.77
N GLU A 86 17.73 -7.29 6.03
CA GLU A 86 18.71 -6.35 6.56
C GLU A 86 18.10 -5.40 7.60
N GLU A 87 16.84 -5.02 7.42
CA GLU A 87 16.11 -4.19 8.37
C GLU A 87 15.90 -4.90 9.71
N ALA A 88 15.56 -6.19 9.70
CA ALA A 88 15.41 -6.96 10.93
C ALA A 88 16.73 -7.01 11.73
N LEU A 89 17.88 -7.10 11.03
CA LEU A 89 19.19 -7.04 11.68
C LEU A 89 19.48 -5.65 12.27
N LEU A 90 19.07 -4.57 11.57
CA LEU A 90 19.22 -3.21 12.09
C LEU A 90 18.33 -2.99 13.32
N VAL A 91 17.04 -3.36 13.24
CA VAL A 91 16.10 -3.26 14.34
C VAL A 91 16.65 -4.02 15.56
N HIS A 92 17.10 -5.26 15.37
CA HIS A 92 17.72 -6.04 16.44
C HIS A 92 18.92 -5.29 17.05
N ALA A 93 19.83 -4.78 16.22
CA ALA A 93 21.01 -4.06 16.69
C ALA A 93 20.68 -2.80 17.50
N VAL A 94 19.59 -2.08 17.14
CA VAL A 94 19.09 -0.93 17.91
C VAL A 94 18.56 -1.38 19.26
N PHE A 95 17.66 -2.38 19.28
CA PHE A 95 17.03 -2.84 20.52
C PHE A 95 17.98 -3.58 21.46
N GLN A 96 19.14 -4.05 20.99
CA GLN A 96 20.23 -4.53 21.86
C GLN A 96 20.84 -3.41 22.74
N THR A 97 20.63 -2.14 22.41
CA THR A 97 21.09 -1.00 23.20
C THR A 97 20.08 -0.54 24.27
N THR A 98 18.88 -1.11 24.27
CA THR A 98 17.79 -0.74 25.19
C THR A 98 17.76 -1.65 26.43
N ARG A 99 17.09 -1.20 27.49
CA ARG A 99 16.90 -1.95 28.73
C ARG A 99 15.43 -2.05 29.10
N GLY A 100 15.01 -3.25 29.49
CA GLY A 100 13.65 -3.51 29.95
C GLY A 100 12.77 -4.25 28.90
N SER A 101 11.86 -5.08 29.42
CA SER A 101 11.02 -5.98 28.62
C SER A 101 10.01 -5.26 27.72
N ALA A 102 9.61 -4.03 28.06
CA ALA A 102 8.69 -3.23 27.24
C ALA A 102 9.23 -2.97 25.83
N TYR A 103 10.55 -2.90 25.66
CA TYR A 103 11.17 -2.71 24.36
C TYR A 103 10.98 -3.91 23.41
N SER A 104 10.71 -5.12 23.93
CA SER A 104 10.37 -6.26 23.10
C SER A 104 9.06 -6.06 22.33
N ILE A 105 8.07 -5.40 22.95
CA ILE A 105 6.81 -5.04 22.27
C ILE A 105 7.07 -4.00 21.18
N THR A 106 7.86 -2.97 21.50
CA THR A 106 8.22 -1.93 20.54
C THR A 106 8.99 -2.50 19.34
N GLN A 107 9.95 -3.39 19.59
CA GLN A 107 10.69 -4.10 18.53
C GLN A 107 9.75 -4.90 17.63
N ALA A 108 8.86 -5.69 18.22
CA ALA A 108 7.88 -6.48 17.47
C ALA A 108 6.98 -5.59 16.60
N ASN A 109 6.52 -4.45 17.13
CA ASN A 109 5.71 -3.47 16.39
C ASN A 109 6.48 -2.85 15.20
N VAL A 110 7.74 -2.50 15.37
CA VAL A 110 8.56 -1.97 14.26
C VAL A 110 8.69 -3.01 13.13
N LEU A 111 8.89 -4.28 13.48
CA LEU A 111 8.96 -5.37 12.51
C LEU A 111 7.60 -5.66 11.84
N LEU A 112 6.50 -5.54 12.57
CA LEU A 112 5.14 -5.67 12.03
C LEU A 112 4.86 -4.55 11.02
N GLN A 113 5.19 -3.30 11.36
CA GLN A 113 4.81 -2.13 10.57
C GLN A 113 5.32 -2.25 9.12
N SER A 114 6.56 -2.65 8.91
CA SER A 114 7.13 -2.82 7.56
C SER A 114 6.40 -3.88 6.71
N VAL A 115 5.83 -4.90 7.33
CA VAL A 115 5.04 -5.94 6.64
C VAL A 115 3.63 -5.45 6.35
N ARG A 116 3.02 -4.73 7.30
CA ARG A 116 1.70 -4.11 7.15
C ARG A 116 1.68 -3.08 6.02
N ASP A 117 2.64 -2.17 6.00
CA ASP A 117 2.75 -1.13 4.97
C ASP A 117 2.92 -1.76 3.58
N ARG A 118 3.79 -2.78 3.47
CA ARG A 118 3.94 -3.56 2.23
C ARG A 118 2.64 -4.23 1.80
N ALA A 119 1.90 -4.84 2.73
CA ALA A 119 0.64 -5.51 2.42
C ALA A 119 -0.41 -4.53 1.88
N LEU A 120 -0.52 -3.35 2.49
CA LEU A 120 -1.42 -2.30 2.05
C LEU A 120 -1.05 -1.80 0.65
N ALA A 121 0.24 -1.53 0.40
CA ALA A 121 0.73 -1.10 -0.90
C ALA A 121 0.49 -2.14 -2.00
N VAL A 122 0.76 -3.44 -1.74
CA VAL A 122 0.54 -4.50 -2.73
C VAL A 122 -0.95 -4.76 -2.95
N ARG A 123 -1.79 -4.71 -1.91
CA ARG A 123 -3.26 -4.78 -2.05
C ARG A 123 -3.79 -3.65 -2.94
N HIS A 124 -3.31 -2.42 -2.72
CA HIS A 124 -3.68 -1.28 -3.55
C HIS A 124 -3.23 -1.48 -5.00
N ALA A 125 -2.01 -1.95 -5.23
CA ALA A 125 -1.52 -2.28 -6.55
C ALA A 125 -2.37 -3.38 -7.24
N ALA A 126 -2.71 -4.46 -6.53
CA ALA A 126 -3.53 -5.56 -7.03
C ALA A 126 -4.95 -5.11 -7.39
N ALA A 127 -5.54 -4.20 -6.63
CA ALA A 127 -6.89 -3.67 -6.88
C ALA A 127 -7.00 -2.98 -8.25
N ARG A 128 -5.91 -2.42 -8.78
CA ARG A 128 -5.88 -1.80 -10.13
C ARG A 128 -6.06 -2.81 -11.26
N PHE A 129 -5.77 -4.08 -11.01
CA PHE A 129 -5.89 -5.16 -11.98
C PHE A 129 -7.05 -6.11 -11.67
N ALA A 130 -7.81 -5.85 -10.60
CA ALA A 130 -8.95 -6.68 -10.25
C ALA A 130 -10.01 -6.64 -11.37
N PRO A 131 -10.60 -7.79 -11.75
CA PRO A 131 -11.72 -7.79 -12.67
C PRO A 131 -12.87 -6.98 -12.08
N PRO A 132 -13.69 -6.29 -12.92
CA PRO A 132 -14.84 -5.55 -12.43
C PRO A 132 -15.76 -6.49 -11.64
N ALA A 133 -16.26 -6.01 -10.50
CA ALA A 133 -17.16 -6.79 -9.66
C ALA A 133 -18.37 -7.24 -10.48
N PRO A 134 -18.83 -8.50 -10.35
CA PRO A 134 -20.04 -8.95 -11.04
C PRO A 134 -21.20 -8.05 -10.65
N VAL A 135 -21.88 -7.45 -11.65
CA VAL A 135 -23.07 -6.63 -11.43
C VAL A 135 -24.11 -7.51 -10.77
N PRO A 136 -24.68 -7.14 -9.60
CA PRO A 136 -25.68 -7.97 -8.96
C PRO A 136 -26.85 -8.18 -9.93
N ALA A 137 -27.25 -9.44 -10.13
CA ALA A 137 -28.29 -9.86 -11.08
C ALA A 137 -29.63 -9.10 -10.96
N SER A 138 -29.89 -8.44 -9.83
CA SER A 138 -31.03 -7.58 -9.59
C SER A 138 -31.06 -6.32 -10.48
N ALA A 139 -29.93 -5.88 -11.05
CA ALA A 139 -29.90 -4.74 -11.96
C ALA A 139 -30.24 -5.12 -13.41
N ALA A 140 -30.17 -6.41 -13.76
CA ALA A 140 -30.47 -6.92 -15.10
C ALA A 140 -31.98 -7.10 -15.35
N VAL A 141 -32.81 -7.22 -14.30
CA VAL A 141 -34.25 -7.49 -14.43
C VAL A 141 -35.07 -6.23 -14.74
N SER A 142 -34.52 -5.04 -14.49
CA SER A 142 -35.24 -3.76 -14.77
C SER A 142 -35.13 -3.31 -16.23
N ALA A 143 -34.28 -3.95 -17.08
CA ALA A 143 -34.15 -3.59 -18.49
C ALA A 143 -34.97 -4.47 -19.44
N ALA A 144 -35.62 -5.53 -18.94
CA ALA A 144 -36.36 -6.49 -19.77
C ALA A 144 -37.88 -6.23 -19.84
N GLY A 145 -38.39 -5.13 -19.31
CA GLY A 145 -39.81 -4.84 -19.15
C GLY A 145 -40.37 -3.78 -20.09
N ALA A 146 -39.87 -3.60 -21.33
CA ALA A 146 -40.48 -2.74 -22.34
C ALA A 146 -40.24 -3.23 -23.75
N SER A 147 -40.87 -4.35 -24.12
CA SER A 147 -41.01 -4.77 -25.53
C SER A 147 -42.45 -4.67 -25.96
N GLY A 148 -42.85 -3.46 -26.38
CA GLY A 148 -44.00 -3.21 -27.22
C GLY A 148 -43.48 -3.05 -28.65
N ALA A 149 -43.77 -4.02 -29.50
CA ALA A 149 -43.32 -4.05 -30.88
C ALA A 149 -44.07 -3.01 -31.76
N ALA A 150 -43.30 -2.23 -32.55
CA ALA A 150 -43.76 -1.63 -33.81
C ALA A 150 -42.70 -1.87 -34.88
N PRO A 151 -43.06 -2.31 -36.10
CA PRO A 151 -42.11 -2.63 -37.17
C PRO A 151 -41.79 -1.37 -37.98
N GLY A 152 -40.58 -0.90 -37.84
CA GLY A 152 -40.10 0.20 -38.67
C GLY A 152 -38.84 0.83 -38.13
N SER A 153 -37.69 0.36 -38.48
CA SER A 153 -36.45 1.15 -38.49
C SER A 153 -35.20 0.31 -38.42
N ALA A 154 -34.89 -0.46 -39.46
CA ALA A 154 -33.54 -1.05 -39.63
C ALA A 154 -32.47 0.01 -39.76
N LEU A 155 -32.79 1.24 -40.18
CA LEU A 155 -31.86 2.36 -40.31
C LEU A 155 -31.52 3.01 -38.96
N ALA A 156 -32.45 3.00 -37.98
CA ALA A 156 -32.19 3.52 -36.64
C ALA A 156 -31.27 2.62 -35.80
N SER A 157 -31.36 1.30 -36.02
CA SER A 157 -30.51 0.33 -35.33
C SER A 157 -29.05 0.44 -35.75
N ALA A 158 -28.79 0.69 -37.06
CA ALA A 158 -27.41 0.88 -37.57
C ALA A 158 -26.76 2.15 -37.03
N ALA A 159 -27.53 3.24 -36.91
CA ALA A 159 -27.03 4.50 -36.34
C ALA A 159 -26.80 4.43 -34.82
N ALA A 160 -27.57 3.61 -34.10
CA ALA A 160 -27.35 3.36 -32.67
C ALA A 160 -26.13 2.49 -32.44
N ALA A 161 -25.92 1.45 -33.23
CA ALA A 161 -24.71 0.58 -33.17
C ALA A 161 -23.43 1.37 -33.50
N SER A 162 -23.45 2.26 -34.50
CA SER A 162 -22.32 3.12 -34.84
C SER A 162 -21.99 4.12 -33.74
N ARG A 163 -22.98 4.69 -33.09
CA ARG A 163 -22.79 5.60 -31.92
C ARG A 163 -22.23 4.87 -30.71
N SER A 164 -22.67 3.66 -30.46
CA SER A 164 -22.13 2.81 -29.39
C SER A 164 -20.68 2.38 -29.66
N ALA A 165 -20.35 2.05 -30.90
CA ALA A 165 -18.98 1.71 -31.30
C ALA A 165 -18.01 2.91 -31.20
N THR A 166 -18.45 4.11 -31.61
CA THR A 166 -17.67 5.34 -31.46
C THR A 166 -17.51 5.77 -29.99
N ALA A 167 -18.52 5.58 -29.15
CA ALA A 167 -18.42 5.83 -27.73
C ALA A 167 -17.48 4.83 -27.03
N ALA A 168 -17.51 3.57 -27.40
CA ALA A 168 -16.59 2.56 -26.92
C ALA A 168 -15.15 2.84 -27.36
N ALA A 169 -14.91 3.19 -28.63
CA ALA A 169 -13.60 3.57 -29.13
C ALA A 169 -13.07 4.84 -28.40
N ALA A 170 -13.89 5.84 -28.15
CA ALA A 170 -13.52 7.04 -27.42
C ALA A 170 -13.19 6.75 -25.94
N SER A 171 -13.85 5.79 -25.30
CA SER A 171 -13.54 5.37 -23.93
C SER A 171 -12.24 4.58 -23.88
N ILE A 172 -11.94 3.72 -24.84
CA ILE A 172 -10.66 2.99 -24.94
C ILE A 172 -9.50 3.99 -25.16
N THR A 173 -9.65 4.96 -26.05
CA THR A 173 -8.61 5.98 -26.31
C THR A 173 -8.37 6.86 -25.06
N ARG A 174 -9.43 7.18 -24.31
CA ARG A 174 -9.32 7.96 -23.06
C ARG A 174 -8.60 7.13 -21.99
N ALA A 175 -8.95 5.85 -21.80
CA ALA A 175 -8.27 4.96 -20.87
C ALA A 175 -6.78 4.80 -21.23
N GLN A 176 -6.44 4.66 -22.51
CA GLN A 176 -5.04 4.60 -22.99
C GLN A 176 -4.27 5.89 -22.72
N SER A 177 -4.92 7.06 -22.86
CA SER A 177 -4.29 8.36 -22.57
C SER A 177 -4.08 8.57 -21.07
N ASP A 178 -5.00 8.08 -20.24
CA ASP A 178 -4.89 8.14 -18.78
C ASP A 178 -3.80 7.19 -18.27
N ASP A 179 -3.68 5.99 -18.86
CA ASP A 179 -2.59 5.07 -18.58
C ASP A 179 -1.22 5.62 -18.98
N ALA A 180 -1.11 6.27 -20.14
CA ALA A 180 0.13 6.93 -20.57
C ALA A 180 0.51 8.10 -19.65
N ARG A 181 -0.47 8.89 -19.19
CA ARG A 181 -0.26 9.96 -18.23
C ARG A 181 0.20 9.42 -16.88
N ALA A 182 -0.47 8.39 -16.35
CA ALA A 182 -0.10 7.71 -15.12
C ALA A 182 1.30 7.07 -15.22
N HIS A 183 1.68 6.54 -16.40
CA HIS A 183 3.02 6.02 -16.63
C HIS A 183 4.07 7.14 -16.60
N ASN A 184 3.82 8.28 -17.23
CA ASN A 184 4.72 9.41 -17.22
C ASN A 184 4.88 10.02 -15.81
N GLU A 185 3.81 10.06 -15.01
CA GLU A 185 3.89 10.47 -13.61
C GLU A 185 4.76 9.51 -12.78
N ARG A 186 4.60 8.19 -12.99
CA ARG A 186 5.42 7.16 -12.32
C ARG A 186 6.91 7.26 -12.64
N MET A 187 7.25 7.75 -13.83
CA MET A 187 8.63 7.90 -14.28
C MET A 187 9.27 9.23 -13.88
N ARG A 188 8.52 10.16 -13.26
CA ARG A 188 9.08 11.41 -12.76
C ARG A 188 10.09 11.18 -11.64
N PRO A 189 11.26 11.85 -11.67
CA PRO A 189 12.18 11.78 -10.54
C PRO A 189 11.54 12.42 -9.29
N CYS A 190 11.76 11.82 -8.14
CA CYS A 190 11.27 12.33 -6.85
C CYS A 190 11.72 13.76 -6.54
N THR A 191 12.80 14.22 -7.15
CA THR A 191 13.31 15.60 -7.05
C THR A 191 12.44 16.66 -7.72
N ALA A 192 11.43 16.25 -8.50
CA ALA A 192 10.51 17.18 -9.16
C ALA A 192 9.34 17.63 -8.25
N ASP A 193 9.16 17.00 -7.08
CA ASP A 193 8.10 17.28 -6.11
C ASP A 193 8.69 17.73 -4.77
N ALA A 194 8.27 18.90 -4.29
CA ALA A 194 8.72 19.44 -3.00
C ALA A 194 8.44 18.51 -1.82
N THR A 195 7.32 17.78 -1.83
CA THR A 195 6.96 16.80 -0.76
C THR A 195 7.95 15.65 -0.72
N CYS A 196 8.29 15.11 -1.89
CA CYS A 196 9.25 14.03 -2.03
C CYS A 196 10.68 14.49 -1.67
N GLU A 197 11.05 15.70 -2.05
CA GLU A 197 12.35 16.30 -1.72
C GLU A 197 12.51 16.51 -0.20
N HIS A 198 11.48 17.04 0.47
CA HIS A 198 11.45 17.18 1.93
C HIS A 198 11.57 15.81 2.63
N ALA A 199 10.82 14.82 2.19
CA ALA A 199 10.90 13.48 2.76
C ALA A 199 12.30 12.87 2.60
N GLN A 200 12.97 13.07 1.46
CA GLN A 200 14.35 12.64 1.26
C GLN A 200 15.35 13.40 2.15
N PHE A 201 15.13 14.70 2.36
CA PHE A 201 15.96 15.50 3.28
C PHE A 201 15.85 14.94 4.70
N ASP A 202 14.64 14.69 5.18
CA ASP A 202 14.39 14.13 6.51
C ASP A 202 14.96 12.71 6.63
N LEU A 203 14.86 11.88 5.61
CA LEU A 203 15.48 10.55 5.60
C LEU A 203 17.00 10.64 5.80
N ARG A 204 17.67 11.53 5.10
CA ARG A 204 19.13 11.75 5.27
C ARG A 204 19.46 12.25 6.68
N ARG A 205 18.66 13.19 7.21
CA ARG A 205 18.83 13.76 8.55
C ARG A 205 18.72 12.67 9.62
N TYR A 206 17.63 11.88 9.64
CA TYR A 206 17.41 10.86 10.66
C TYR A 206 18.32 9.65 10.49
N THR A 207 18.71 9.29 9.27
CA THR A 207 19.73 8.27 9.04
C THR A 207 21.08 8.67 9.64
N ARG A 208 21.46 9.94 9.50
CA ARG A 208 22.68 10.48 10.13
C ARG A 208 22.55 10.44 11.65
N ALA A 209 21.45 10.91 12.21
CA ALA A 209 21.20 10.90 13.65
C ALA A 209 21.26 9.47 14.24
N LEU A 210 20.66 8.49 13.56
CA LEU A 210 20.71 7.09 13.95
C LEU A 210 22.16 6.55 13.90
N ARG A 211 22.88 6.82 12.81
CA ARG A 211 24.27 6.40 12.65
C ARG A 211 25.17 6.92 13.77
N ASP A 212 24.99 8.21 14.14
CA ASP A 212 25.85 8.86 15.13
C ASP A 212 25.61 8.31 16.54
N LYS A 213 24.40 7.87 16.86
CA LYS A 213 24.02 7.24 18.12
C LYS A 213 24.37 5.75 18.20
N LEU A 214 24.40 5.05 17.04
CA LEU A 214 24.67 3.61 17.02
C LEU A 214 26.10 3.27 17.43
N PRO A 215 26.30 2.15 18.18
CA PRO A 215 27.63 1.59 18.41
C PRO A 215 28.40 1.37 17.10
N ALA A 216 29.71 1.54 17.12
CA ALA A 216 30.54 1.49 15.91
C ALA A 216 30.35 0.20 15.09
N HIS A 217 30.24 -0.95 15.78
CA HIS A 217 30.04 -2.26 15.13
C HIS A 217 28.68 -2.39 14.41
N SER A 218 27.65 -1.62 14.82
CA SER A 218 26.32 -1.67 14.24
C SER A 218 26.13 -0.70 13.05
N ARG A 219 27.05 0.23 12.82
CA ARG A 219 26.96 1.21 11.72
C ARG A 219 26.99 0.56 10.33
N ALA A 220 27.73 -0.55 10.19
CA ALA A 220 27.73 -1.32 8.95
C ALA A 220 26.37 -1.96 8.65
N THR A 221 25.64 -2.39 9.69
CA THR A 221 24.28 -2.94 9.57
C THR A 221 23.30 -1.87 9.08
N LEU A 222 23.35 -0.65 9.64
CA LEU A 222 22.56 0.48 9.13
C LEU A 222 22.87 0.75 7.64
N ALA A 223 24.14 0.77 7.27
CA ALA A 223 24.53 1.02 5.88
C ALA A 223 24.00 -0.08 4.92
N ARG A 224 23.97 -1.35 5.34
CA ARG A 224 23.39 -2.44 4.54
C ARG A 224 21.86 -2.29 4.43
N ALA A 225 21.16 -2.02 5.53
CA ALA A 225 19.72 -1.82 5.55
C ALA A 225 19.31 -0.64 4.65
N GLN A 226 20.05 0.46 4.68
CA GLN A 226 19.77 1.62 3.81
C GLN A 226 20.01 1.30 2.33
N ARG A 227 21.08 0.60 1.95
CA ARG A 227 21.30 0.19 0.55
C ARG A 227 20.21 -0.76 0.06
N ALA A 228 19.82 -1.72 0.90
CA ALA A 228 18.73 -2.65 0.55
C ALA A 228 17.39 -1.93 0.41
N TRP A 229 17.11 -0.95 1.28
CA TRP A 229 15.92 -0.11 1.17
C TRP A 229 15.92 0.72 -0.12
N THR A 230 17.04 1.35 -0.48
CA THR A 230 17.15 2.11 -1.73
C THR A 230 16.86 1.20 -2.94
N ALA A 231 17.43 -0.01 -2.99
CA ALA A 231 17.14 -0.95 -4.07
C ALA A 231 15.66 -1.39 -4.12
N TYR A 232 15.01 -1.53 -2.95
CA TYR A 232 13.57 -1.77 -2.87
C TYR A 232 12.75 -0.56 -3.35
N PHE A 233 13.11 0.64 -2.90
CA PHE A 233 12.47 1.89 -3.31
C PHE A 233 12.54 2.07 -4.83
N ASP A 234 13.73 1.90 -5.43
CA ASP A 234 13.93 2.04 -6.88
C ASP A 234 13.09 1.04 -7.67
N ALA A 235 13.07 -0.23 -7.24
CA ALA A 235 12.26 -1.26 -7.89
C ALA A 235 10.75 -1.03 -7.75
N THR A 236 10.31 -0.37 -6.68
CA THR A 236 8.88 -0.11 -6.40
C THR A 236 8.40 1.19 -7.01
N SER A 237 9.27 2.17 -7.18
CA SER A 237 8.95 3.51 -7.68
C SER A 237 8.26 3.51 -9.05
N SER A 238 8.56 2.53 -9.90
CA SER A 238 7.93 2.37 -11.22
C SER A 238 6.50 1.82 -11.17
N LEU A 239 6.07 1.29 -10.02
CA LEU A 239 4.75 0.68 -9.82
C LEU A 239 3.73 1.65 -9.22
N GLY A 240 4.19 2.75 -8.62
CA GLY A 240 3.39 3.72 -7.89
C GLY A 240 3.35 5.11 -8.52
N THR A 241 2.41 5.91 -8.04
CA THR A 241 2.33 7.35 -8.28
C THR A 241 3.44 8.10 -7.51
N GLU A 242 3.57 9.38 -7.77
CA GLU A 242 4.50 10.25 -7.02
C GLU A 242 4.12 10.37 -5.54
N ALA A 243 2.82 10.44 -5.23
CA ALA A 243 2.32 10.42 -3.86
C ALA A 243 2.70 9.11 -3.14
N GLU A 244 2.48 7.96 -3.77
CA GLU A 244 2.87 6.65 -3.20
C GLU A 244 4.40 6.53 -2.98
N ARG A 245 5.20 7.19 -3.82
CA ARG A 245 6.66 7.27 -3.60
C ARG A 245 7.03 8.15 -2.41
N ALA A 246 6.36 9.29 -2.26
CA ALA A 246 6.55 10.18 -1.11
C ALA A 246 6.12 9.47 0.19
N ASP A 247 5.00 8.75 0.17
CA ASP A 247 4.53 7.95 1.30
C ASP A 247 5.55 6.89 1.70
N LEU A 248 6.11 6.14 0.74
CA LEU A 248 7.12 5.13 1.00
C LEU A 248 8.41 5.71 1.63
N ILE A 249 8.81 6.92 1.23
CA ILE A 249 9.92 7.63 1.88
C ILE A 249 9.50 8.07 3.29
N GLY A 250 8.27 8.57 3.47
CA GLY A 250 7.72 8.98 4.76
C GLY A 250 7.68 7.85 5.78
N GLU A 251 7.24 6.66 5.37
CA GLU A 251 7.28 5.43 6.19
C GLU A 251 8.72 5.10 6.63
N ARG A 252 9.69 5.22 5.70
CA ARG A 252 11.11 5.03 6.03
C ARG A 252 11.62 6.08 7.01
N VAL A 253 11.26 7.35 6.82
CA VAL A 253 11.59 8.45 7.73
C VAL A 253 11.07 8.16 9.13
N ALA A 254 9.79 7.77 9.25
CA ALA A 254 9.17 7.44 10.53
C ALA A 254 9.92 6.31 11.25
N THR A 255 10.25 5.22 10.52
CA THR A 255 11.00 4.10 11.06
C THR A 255 12.38 4.52 11.55
N VAL A 256 13.19 5.19 10.71
CA VAL A 256 14.57 5.59 11.04
C VAL A 256 14.59 6.61 12.18
N LYS A 257 13.64 7.54 12.20
CA LYS A 257 13.42 8.50 13.30
C LYS A 257 13.18 7.75 14.60
N HIS A 258 12.18 6.86 14.63
CA HIS A 258 11.84 6.06 15.80
C HIS A 258 13.04 5.25 16.31
N LEU A 259 13.78 4.57 15.41
CA LEU A 259 14.99 3.85 15.77
C LEU A 259 16.05 4.80 16.37
N SER A 260 16.21 6.02 15.83
CA SER A 260 17.17 7.01 16.34
C SER A 260 16.80 7.56 17.73
N GLU A 261 15.52 7.55 18.06
CA GLU A 261 15.00 7.94 19.38
C GLU A 261 15.10 6.79 20.39
N THR A 262 15.14 5.55 19.92
CA THR A 262 15.19 4.34 20.75
C THR A 262 16.60 3.97 21.21
N VAL A 263 17.63 4.24 20.39
CA VAL A 263 19.02 3.88 20.72
C VAL A 263 19.46 4.43 22.08
N GLY A 264 19.88 3.54 22.98
CA GLY A 264 20.51 3.89 24.26
C GLY A 264 19.53 4.17 25.40
N ASN A 265 18.23 3.93 25.22
CA ASN A 265 17.19 4.08 26.24
C ASN A 265 17.08 2.86 27.16
#